data_332c807de90e88eaf601a926cbba45fa
#
_entry.id   332c807de90e88eaf601a926cbba45fa
#
_cell.length_a   1.000
_cell.length_b   1.000
_cell.length_c   1.000
_cell.angle_alpha   90.00
_cell.angle_beta   90.00
_cell.angle_gamma   90.00
#
_symmetry.space_group_name_H-M   'P 1'
#
loop_
_entity.id
_entity.type
_entity.pdbx_description
1 polymer ?
#
loop_
_entity_poly.entity_id
_entity_poly.type
_entity_poly.pdbx_seq_one_letter_code
_entity_poly.pdbx_strand_id
1 'polypeptide(L)'
;MKIRRKAVIFVSSMMLICCFSTIGSAQILPEADVECEDLVTLDISPGSTRQAIVNCELTNPTSGPESIEISYQSGNLDVAGPGSMTVEGGESVDFQIAVESTGEIPAGMYDINVSVVVTEWNGVPVSVFGFSDEDVIEVEVLPYTVCSSSGPSAIFSEAGEDVLFSVVYSCDSNEENSLEVSLHLLEKGSSQETMWPSGFNDMSVDTCRVENPMGSVNCDFVLTTPSNLQSKWEGCLIVVDEMTDPNWGCSSEFAFSLTVNEKETVVPSVGLDVNGTFLEDFGITEENQSLLIGVGMGGAILMLSLFFLYRRRRG
;
A
#
# COMPACT_ATOMS: atom_id res chain seq x y z
N MET A 1 -21.79 -74.17 -54.50
CA MET A 1 -22.17 -73.90 -53.07
C MET A 1 -21.05 -74.12 -52.05
N LYS A 2 -19.94 -74.80 -52.38
CA LYS A 2 -18.79 -75.05 -51.44
C LYS A 2 -17.85 -73.83 -51.21
N ILE A 3 -17.73 -72.88 -52.15
CA ILE A 3 -16.83 -71.72 -52.05
C ILE A 3 -17.35 -70.65 -51.03
N ARG A 4 -18.67 -70.44 -50.97
CA ARG A 4 -19.25 -69.47 -50.02
C ARG A 4 -19.08 -69.84 -48.53
N ARG A 5 -19.08 -71.15 -48.20
CA ARG A 5 -18.87 -71.63 -46.82
C ARG A 5 -17.41 -71.40 -46.32
N LYS A 6 -16.42 -71.59 -47.22
CA LYS A 6 -15.01 -71.35 -46.86
C LYS A 6 -14.71 -69.87 -46.64
N ALA A 7 -15.33 -68.94 -47.41
CA ALA A 7 -15.18 -67.53 -47.25
C ALA A 7 -15.82 -67.03 -45.94
N VAL A 8 -16.99 -67.55 -45.55
CA VAL A 8 -17.64 -67.16 -44.28
C VAL A 8 -16.85 -67.67 -43.08
N ILE A 9 -16.25 -68.82 -43.09
CA ILE A 9 -15.43 -69.38 -42.03
C ILE A 9 -14.12 -68.56 -41.90
N PHE A 10 -13.52 -68.10 -43.01
CA PHE A 10 -12.30 -67.28 -42.97
C PHE A 10 -12.56 -65.92 -42.48
N VAL A 11 -13.66 -65.23 -42.84
CA VAL A 11 -14.07 -63.93 -42.33
C VAL A 11 -14.44 -64.00 -40.85
N SER A 12 -15.16 -65.05 -40.42
CA SER A 12 -15.50 -65.25 -38.99
C SER A 12 -14.27 -65.54 -38.13
N SER A 13 -13.29 -66.30 -38.64
CA SER A 13 -12.04 -66.61 -37.98
C SER A 13 -11.16 -65.36 -37.88
N MET A 14 -11.13 -64.49 -38.90
CA MET A 14 -10.40 -63.27 -38.92
C MET A 14 -11.04 -62.21 -37.97
N MET A 15 -12.37 -62.19 -37.84
CA MET A 15 -13.09 -61.34 -36.89
C MET A 15 -12.86 -61.79 -35.44
N LEU A 16 -12.74 -63.08 -35.18
CA LEU A 16 -12.42 -63.57 -33.81
C LEU A 16 -10.99 -63.23 -33.38
N ILE A 17 -10.04 -63.21 -34.32
CA ILE A 17 -8.63 -62.84 -34.02
C ILE A 17 -8.53 -61.37 -33.73
N CYS A 18 -9.32 -60.49 -34.36
CA CYS A 18 -9.35 -59.07 -34.05
C CYS A 18 -9.94 -58.72 -32.64
N CYS A 19 -10.78 -59.60 -32.07
CA CYS A 19 -11.36 -59.38 -30.72
C CYS A 19 -10.44 -59.79 -29.58
N PHE A 20 -9.32 -60.51 -29.85
CA PHE A 20 -8.36 -60.91 -28.84
C PHE A 20 -7.12 -60.01 -28.80
N SER A 21 -7.02 -59.01 -29.62
CA SER A 21 -5.87 -58.11 -29.67
C SER A 21 -5.97 -56.88 -28.71
N THR A 22 -6.95 -56.84 -27.79
CA THR A 22 -6.96 -55.91 -26.64
C THR A 22 -6.62 -56.66 -25.35
N ILE A 23 -5.60 -57.52 -25.39
CA ILE A 23 -4.89 -57.79 -24.16
C ILE A 23 -4.08 -56.54 -23.96
N GLY A 24 -4.54 -55.69 -23.04
CA GLY A 24 -3.74 -54.56 -22.56
C GLY A 24 -2.36 -55.11 -22.24
N SER A 25 -1.35 -54.60 -22.89
CA SER A 25 0.03 -54.83 -22.48
C SER A 25 0.08 -54.41 -21.01
N ALA A 26 0.10 -55.44 -20.14
CA ALA A 26 0.44 -55.17 -18.75
C ALA A 26 1.79 -54.46 -18.78
N GLN A 27 1.85 -53.23 -18.38
CA GLN A 27 3.11 -52.49 -18.23
C GLN A 27 4.00 -53.32 -17.32
N ILE A 28 5.14 -53.76 -17.85
CA ILE A 28 6.07 -54.63 -17.15
C ILE A 28 7.16 -53.78 -16.48
N LEU A 29 7.23 -52.48 -16.80
CA LEU A 29 8.20 -51.55 -16.27
C LEU A 29 7.55 -50.68 -15.22
N PRO A 30 8.29 -50.33 -14.14
CA PRO A 30 7.86 -49.34 -13.17
C PRO A 30 7.58 -47.99 -13.83
N GLU A 31 6.50 -47.33 -13.43
CA GLU A 31 6.09 -46.01 -13.94
C GLU A 31 5.26 -45.28 -12.89
N ALA A 32 5.56 -44.04 -12.66
CA ALA A 32 4.79 -43.17 -11.78
C ALA A 32 4.50 -41.87 -12.49
N ASP A 33 3.27 -41.42 -12.44
CA ASP A 33 2.82 -40.15 -13.00
C ASP A 33 2.46 -39.19 -11.84
N VAL A 34 2.97 -37.96 -11.88
CA VAL A 34 2.62 -36.90 -10.93
C VAL A 34 1.91 -35.79 -11.66
N GLU A 35 0.78 -35.34 -11.10
CA GLU A 35 0.00 -34.21 -11.60
C GLU A 35 -0.35 -33.30 -10.43
N CYS A 36 0.02 -32.02 -10.51
CA CYS A 36 -0.22 -30.99 -9.51
C CYS A 36 -1.12 -29.89 -10.07
N GLU A 37 -1.64 -29.02 -9.20
CA GLU A 37 -2.32 -27.80 -9.63
C GLU A 37 -1.34 -26.90 -10.39
N ASP A 38 -1.73 -26.45 -11.58
CA ASP A 38 -0.89 -25.68 -12.50
C ASP A 38 -0.45 -24.33 -11.93
N LEU A 39 -1.33 -23.63 -11.16
CA LEU A 39 -1.12 -22.28 -10.67
C LEU A 39 -1.65 -22.12 -9.24
N VAL A 40 -0.81 -21.56 -8.37
CA VAL A 40 -1.20 -21.15 -7.02
C VAL A 40 -0.75 -19.73 -6.72
N THR A 41 -1.55 -18.98 -5.96
CA THR A 41 -1.19 -17.62 -5.52
C THR A 41 -0.63 -17.64 -4.11
N LEU A 42 0.47 -16.90 -3.89
CA LEU A 42 1.13 -16.73 -2.60
C LEU A 42 1.08 -15.25 -2.18
N ASP A 43 0.28 -14.94 -1.16
CA ASP A 43 0.23 -13.62 -0.54
C ASP A 43 1.25 -13.56 0.61
N ILE A 44 2.26 -12.69 0.44
CA ILE A 44 3.34 -12.47 1.40
C ILE A 44 3.26 -11.11 2.11
N SER A 45 2.17 -10.37 1.89
CA SER A 45 1.95 -9.07 2.51
C SER A 45 1.99 -9.13 4.05
N PRO A 46 2.29 -8.02 4.73
CA PRO A 46 2.27 -7.97 6.19
C PRO A 46 0.90 -8.38 6.76
N GLY A 47 0.90 -9.43 7.60
CA GLY A 47 -0.32 -9.98 8.22
C GLY A 47 -0.99 -11.13 7.46
N SER A 48 -0.53 -11.47 6.24
CA SER A 48 -0.94 -12.68 5.55
C SER A 48 -0.33 -13.94 6.17
N THR A 49 -0.84 -15.11 5.78
CA THR A 49 -0.30 -16.40 6.22
C THR A 49 1.08 -16.71 5.64
N ARG A 50 1.43 -16.06 4.52
CA ARG A 50 2.66 -16.29 3.75
C ARG A 50 2.84 -17.74 3.32
N GLN A 51 1.75 -18.45 3.19
CA GLN A 51 1.70 -19.87 2.84
C GLN A 51 0.59 -20.14 1.83
N ALA A 52 0.87 -20.97 0.87
CA ALA A 52 -0.09 -21.55 -0.07
C ALA A 52 -0.03 -23.09 -0.01
N ILE A 53 -1.14 -23.73 -0.30
CA ILE A 53 -1.23 -25.20 -0.36
C ILE A 53 -1.52 -25.58 -1.79
N VAL A 54 -0.73 -26.50 -2.32
CA VAL A 54 -0.88 -27.12 -3.64
C VAL A 54 -1.34 -28.54 -3.47
N ASN A 55 -2.35 -28.95 -4.24
CA ASN A 55 -2.80 -30.32 -4.26
C ASN A 55 -2.17 -31.03 -5.46
N CYS A 56 -1.65 -32.22 -5.22
CA CYS A 56 -1.06 -33.09 -6.23
C CYS A 56 -1.66 -34.49 -6.14
N GLU A 57 -1.68 -35.18 -7.26
CA GLU A 57 -2.06 -36.59 -7.38
C GLU A 57 -0.85 -37.39 -7.88
N LEU A 58 -0.56 -38.52 -7.24
CA LEU A 58 0.48 -39.45 -7.63
C LEU A 58 -0.18 -40.74 -8.05
N THR A 59 0.00 -41.15 -9.31
CA THR A 59 -0.61 -42.32 -9.93
C THR A 59 0.44 -43.37 -10.20
N ASN A 60 0.13 -44.63 -9.83
CA ASN A 60 0.89 -45.80 -10.22
C ASN A 60 0.08 -46.60 -11.30
N PRO A 61 0.40 -46.42 -12.58
CA PRO A 61 -0.33 -47.12 -13.65
C PRO A 61 0.02 -48.59 -13.79
N THR A 62 1.00 -49.09 -13.03
CA THR A 62 1.46 -50.50 -13.10
C THR A 62 0.55 -51.43 -12.31
N SER A 63 0.81 -52.75 -12.35
CA SER A 63 0.00 -53.76 -11.66
C SER A 63 0.52 -54.12 -10.26
N GLY A 64 1.64 -53.58 -9.83
CA GLY A 64 2.25 -53.91 -8.57
C GLY A 64 2.54 -52.68 -7.72
N PRO A 65 2.67 -52.81 -6.39
CA PRO A 65 2.95 -51.66 -5.51
C PRO A 65 4.33 -51.07 -5.82
N GLU A 66 4.40 -49.73 -5.75
CA GLU A 66 5.62 -48.94 -5.95
C GLU A 66 5.92 -48.06 -4.75
N SER A 67 7.21 -48.04 -4.36
CA SER A 67 7.72 -47.02 -3.46
C SER A 67 8.34 -45.90 -4.28
N ILE A 68 7.87 -44.67 -4.08
CA ILE A 68 8.19 -43.52 -4.91
C ILE A 68 8.79 -42.48 -4.00
N GLU A 69 9.98 -41.99 -4.38
CA GLU A 69 10.64 -40.85 -3.74
C GLU A 69 10.20 -39.55 -4.44
N ILE A 70 9.87 -38.51 -3.65
CA ILE A 70 9.39 -37.22 -4.13
C ILE A 70 10.42 -36.17 -3.74
N SER A 71 10.81 -35.33 -4.69
CA SER A 71 11.74 -34.23 -4.48
C SER A 71 11.21 -32.94 -5.09
N TYR A 72 11.62 -31.80 -4.50
CA TYR A 72 11.16 -30.47 -4.85
C TYR A 72 12.32 -29.56 -5.18
N GLN A 73 12.23 -28.81 -6.29
CA GLN A 73 13.16 -27.74 -6.63
C GLN A 73 12.39 -26.42 -6.78
N SER A 74 12.58 -25.50 -5.87
CA SER A 74 11.72 -24.32 -5.70
C SER A 74 12.44 -22.97 -5.76
N GLY A 75 13.75 -22.97 -6.06
CA GLY A 75 14.53 -21.72 -6.09
C GLY A 75 14.52 -20.98 -4.74
N ASN A 76 13.86 -19.85 -4.68
CA ASN A 76 13.79 -18.98 -3.49
C ASN A 76 12.57 -19.24 -2.60
N LEU A 77 11.70 -20.21 -2.97
CA LEU A 77 10.54 -20.58 -2.16
C LEU A 77 10.89 -21.74 -1.25
N ASP A 78 10.36 -21.74 -0.05
CA ASP A 78 10.43 -22.88 0.86
C ASP A 78 9.27 -23.82 0.58
N VAL A 79 9.59 -25.10 0.40
CA VAL A 79 8.61 -26.13 0.05
C VAL A 79 8.67 -27.28 1.05
N ALA A 80 7.51 -27.65 1.56
CA ALA A 80 7.36 -28.79 2.47
C ALA A 80 6.25 -29.73 1.96
N GLY A 81 6.60 -31.01 1.80
CA GLY A 81 5.70 -32.06 1.36
C GLY A 81 6.21 -33.45 1.73
N PRO A 82 5.51 -34.53 1.33
CA PRO A 82 5.98 -35.88 1.57
C PRO A 82 7.28 -36.16 0.78
N GLY A 83 8.29 -36.73 1.42
CA GLY A 83 9.55 -37.11 0.76
C GLY A 83 9.47 -38.49 0.08
N SER A 84 8.48 -39.32 0.39
CA SER A 84 8.23 -40.61 -0.24
C SER A 84 6.81 -41.11 0.03
N MET A 85 6.28 -41.88 -0.91
CA MET A 85 4.96 -42.55 -0.80
C MET A 85 5.00 -43.91 -1.36
N THR A 86 4.08 -44.80 -0.91
CA THR A 86 3.84 -46.11 -1.53
C THR A 86 2.46 -46.09 -2.14
N VAL A 87 2.37 -46.43 -3.43
CA VAL A 87 1.13 -46.44 -4.19
C VAL A 87 0.89 -47.87 -4.72
N GLU A 88 -0.30 -48.41 -4.45
CA GLU A 88 -0.71 -49.72 -4.94
C GLU A 88 -0.89 -49.72 -6.44
N GLY A 89 -0.75 -50.90 -7.08
CA GLY A 89 -0.87 -51.00 -8.53
C GLY A 89 -2.22 -50.58 -9.07
N GLY A 90 -2.23 -49.63 -9.99
CA GLY A 90 -3.44 -49.04 -10.60
C GLY A 90 -4.19 -48.06 -9.73
N GLU A 91 -3.58 -47.58 -8.63
CA GLU A 91 -4.19 -46.60 -7.74
C GLU A 91 -3.53 -45.21 -7.86
N SER A 92 -4.29 -44.19 -7.49
CA SER A 92 -3.81 -42.83 -7.32
C SER A 92 -3.93 -42.42 -5.85
N VAL A 93 -3.02 -41.55 -5.37
CA VAL A 93 -3.02 -41.02 -4.00
C VAL A 93 -2.80 -39.53 -4.06
N ASP A 94 -3.74 -38.78 -3.44
CA ASP A 94 -3.64 -37.37 -3.28
C ASP A 94 -2.61 -36.99 -2.17
N PHE A 95 -1.83 -35.93 -2.40
CA PHE A 95 -0.96 -35.36 -1.39
C PHE A 95 -0.94 -33.83 -1.51
N GLN A 96 -0.44 -33.18 -0.46
CA GLN A 96 -0.37 -31.72 -0.40
C GLN A 96 1.06 -31.26 -0.23
N ILE A 97 1.37 -30.13 -0.85
CA ILE A 97 2.62 -29.41 -0.73
C ILE A 97 2.31 -28.05 -0.12
N ALA A 98 3.00 -27.68 0.95
CA ALA A 98 3.00 -26.33 1.49
C ALA A 98 4.11 -25.52 0.85
N VAL A 99 3.77 -24.36 0.31
CA VAL A 99 4.70 -23.41 -0.28
C VAL A 99 4.72 -22.16 0.61
N GLU A 100 5.90 -21.78 1.07
CA GLU A 100 6.09 -20.63 1.97
C GLU A 100 7.16 -19.66 1.45
N SER A 101 7.09 -18.41 1.90
CA SER A 101 8.13 -17.42 1.65
C SER A 101 8.35 -16.51 2.85
N THR A 102 9.60 -16.09 3.05
CA THR A 102 10.01 -15.17 4.12
C THR A 102 9.54 -13.73 3.91
N GLY A 103 8.96 -13.38 2.75
CA GLY A 103 8.46 -12.04 2.46
C GLY A 103 9.49 -11.09 1.83
N GLU A 104 10.70 -11.57 1.53
CA GLU A 104 11.75 -10.76 0.89
C GLU A 104 11.89 -11.03 -0.62
N ILE A 105 11.01 -11.87 -1.18
CA ILE A 105 11.06 -12.17 -2.62
C ILE A 105 10.24 -11.15 -3.41
N PRO A 106 10.71 -10.73 -4.61
CA PRO A 106 9.95 -9.86 -5.50
C PRO A 106 8.61 -10.47 -5.92
N ALA A 107 7.63 -9.63 -6.23
CA ALA A 107 6.41 -10.05 -6.89
C ALA A 107 6.71 -10.66 -8.26
N GLY A 108 5.94 -11.68 -8.66
CA GLY A 108 6.13 -12.33 -9.95
C GLY A 108 5.83 -13.82 -9.94
N MET A 109 6.18 -14.48 -11.06
CA MET A 109 5.97 -15.89 -11.25
C MET A 109 7.24 -16.67 -10.89
N TYR A 110 7.06 -17.77 -10.17
CA TYR A 110 8.10 -18.69 -9.73
C TYR A 110 7.67 -20.11 -10.04
N ASP A 111 8.64 -20.95 -10.42
CA ASP A 111 8.38 -22.33 -10.74
C ASP A 111 8.83 -23.25 -9.59
N ILE A 112 8.02 -24.25 -9.27
CA ILE A 112 8.37 -25.35 -8.42
C ILE A 112 8.34 -26.62 -9.27
N ASN A 113 9.48 -27.27 -9.40
CA ASN A 113 9.56 -28.57 -10.09
C ASN A 113 9.39 -29.68 -9.04
N VAL A 114 8.38 -30.51 -9.25
CA VAL A 114 8.07 -31.71 -8.44
C VAL A 114 8.54 -32.91 -9.24
N SER A 115 9.56 -33.60 -8.75
CA SER A 115 10.09 -34.80 -9.41
C SER A 115 9.80 -36.04 -8.57
N VAL A 116 9.34 -37.08 -9.20
CA VAL A 116 9.06 -38.39 -8.61
C VAL A 116 9.95 -39.45 -9.21
N VAL A 117 10.46 -40.35 -8.38
CA VAL A 117 11.32 -41.47 -8.83
C VAL A 117 10.88 -42.77 -8.18
N VAL A 118 10.60 -43.79 -8.96
CA VAL A 118 10.29 -45.15 -8.46
C VAL A 118 11.56 -45.75 -7.89
N THR A 119 11.59 -46.00 -6.59
CA THR A 119 12.73 -46.59 -5.89
C THR A 119 12.61 -48.08 -5.70
N GLU A 120 11.38 -48.60 -5.50
CA GLU A 120 11.09 -50.04 -5.40
C GLU A 120 9.81 -50.38 -6.17
N TRP A 121 9.81 -51.54 -6.80
CA TRP A 121 8.65 -52.13 -7.46
C TRP A 121 8.45 -53.55 -6.97
N ASN A 122 7.28 -53.89 -6.44
CA ASN A 122 6.98 -55.18 -5.81
C ASN A 122 8.03 -55.55 -4.72
N GLY A 123 8.57 -54.56 -3.98
CA GLY A 123 9.62 -54.78 -2.95
C GLY A 123 11.00 -55.01 -3.52
N VAL A 124 11.22 -54.86 -4.82
CA VAL A 124 12.53 -54.96 -5.46
C VAL A 124 13.07 -53.58 -5.80
N PRO A 125 14.28 -53.22 -5.35
CA PRO A 125 14.91 -51.95 -5.68
C PRO A 125 15.11 -51.78 -7.19
N VAL A 126 14.63 -50.64 -7.75
CA VAL A 126 14.67 -50.29 -9.18
C VAL A 126 15.25 -48.92 -9.46
N SER A 127 15.66 -48.17 -8.45
CA SER A 127 16.18 -46.80 -8.54
C SER A 127 17.33 -46.60 -9.54
N VAL A 128 18.09 -47.66 -9.81
CA VAL A 128 19.20 -47.63 -10.77
C VAL A 128 18.76 -47.48 -12.24
N PHE A 129 17.48 -47.68 -12.53
CA PHE A 129 16.93 -47.61 -13.88
C PHE A 129 16.36 -46.22 -14.22
N GLY A 130 16.19 -45.35 -13.22
CA GLY A 130 15.79 -43.95 -13.41
C GLY A 130 14.34 -43.76 -13.93
N PHE A 131 13.40 -44.58 -13.46
CA PHE A 131 11.97 -44.40 -13.75
C PHE A 131 11.47 -43.17 -12.98
N SER A 132 11.26 -42.09 -13.69
CA SER A 132 10.89 -40.77 -13.08
C SER A 132 9.88 -40.04 -13.94
N ASP A 133 9.10 -39.21 -13.27
CA ASP A 133 8.23 -38.22 -13.87
C ASP A 133 8.41 -36.87 -13.19
N GLU A 134 8.01 -35.77 -13.84
CA GLU A 134 8.17 -34.41 -13.34
C GLU A 134 6.96 -33.58 -13.70
N ASP A 135 6.54 -32.71 -12.77
CA ASP A 135 5.52 -31.71 -13.01
C ASP A 135 5.97 -30.34 -12.52
N VAL A 136 5.44 -29.27 -13.08
CA VAL A 136 5.83 -27.89 -12.77
C VAL A 136 4.62 -27.09 -12.28
N ILE A 137 4.73 -26.55 -11.09
CA ILE A 137 3.74 -25.67 -10.47
C ILE A 137 4.18 -24.24 -10.65
N GLU A 138 3.33 -23.40 -11.24
CA GLU A 138 3.53 -21.96 -11.26
C GLU A 138 3.01 -21.33 -9.96
N VAL A 139 3.86 -20.54 -9.28
CA VAL A 139 3.51 -19.80 -8.07
C VAL A 139 3.54 -18.32 -8.36
N GLU A 140 2.38 -17.68 -8.32
CA GLU A 140 2.25 -16.23 -8.43
C GLU A 140 2.41 -15.61 -7.07
N VAL A 141 3.57 -14.95 -6.81
CA VAL A 141 3.77 -14.10 -5.63
C VAL A 141 3.10 -12.77 -5.87
N LEU A 142 2.07 -12.48 -5.07
CA LEU A 142 1.28 -11.26 -5.23
C LEU A 142 2.09 -10.02 -4.87
N PRO A 143 1.93 -8.92 -5.64
CA PRO A 143 2.53 -7.64 -5.29
C PRO A 143 1.87 -7.04 -4.06
N TYR A 144 2.67 -6.40 -3.20
CA TYR A 144 2.17 -5.58 -2.11
C TYR A 144 3.05 -4.35 -1.91
N THR A 145 2.42 -3.27 -1.43
CA THR A 145 3.09 -2.07 -0.94
C THR A 145 2.30 -1.55 0.25
N VAL A 146 2.96 -1.44 1.40
CA VAL A 146 2.39 -0.92 2.65
C VAL A 146 3.27 0.20 3.14
N CYS A 147 2.72 1.42 3.15
CA CYS A 147 3.45 2.62 3.56
C CYS A 147 2.94 3.16 4.88
N SER A 148 3.80 3.91 5.56
CA SER A 148 3.49 4.61 6.80
C SER A 148 4.22 5.95 6.85
N SER A 149 3.63 6.91 7.54
CA SER A 149 4.24 8.21 7.77
C SER A 149 4.44 8.48 9.27
N SER A 150 5.55 9.11 9.62
CA SER A 150 5.89 9.49 10.99
C SER A 150 6.46 10.89 11.04
N GLY A 151 5.91 11.75 11.90
CA GLY A 151 6.29 13.16 11.99
C GLY A 151 5.76 13.83 13.24
N PRO A 152 5.71 15.17 13.28
CA PRO A 152 5.21 15.91 14.42
C PRO A 152 3.71 15.67 14.62
N SER A 153 3.29 15.34 15.84
CA SER A 153 1.88 15.08 16.16
C SER A 153 0.98 16.32 15.99
N ALA A 154 1.53 17.52 16.10
CA ALA A 154 0.84 18.79 15.91
C ALA A 154 1.82 19.86 15.43
N ILE A 155 1.35 20.68 14.50
CA ILE A 155 2.07 21.79 13.91
C ILE A 155 1.28 23.06 14.23
N PHE A 156 2.00 24.10 14.70
CA PHE A 156 1.42 25.39 15.04
C PHE A 156 2.15 26.49 14.29
N SER A 157 1.40 27.46 13.76
CA SER A 157 1.94 28.62 13.06
C SER A 157 1.04 29.83 13.28
N GLU A 158 1.55 31.01 12.92
CA GLU A 158 0.79 32.24 12.81
C GLU A 158 0.44 32.53 11.34
N ALA A 159 -0.60 33.32 11.15
CA ALA A 159 -1.02 33.73 9.81
C ALA A 159 0.07 34.53 9.09
N GLY A 160 0.39 34.09 7.84
CA GLY A 160 1.40 34.70 6.99
C GLY A 160 2.82 34.19 7.26
N GLU A 161 2.98 33.14 8.02
CA GLU A 161 4.27 32.48 8.24
C GLU A 161 4.43 31.25 7.35
N ASP A 162 5.70 30.90 7.08
CA ASP A 162 6.05 29.67 6.43
C ASP A 162 6.21 28.56 7.48
N VAL A 163 5.52 27.44 7.27
CA VAL A 163 5.60 26.27 8.12
C VAL A 163 6.58 25.28 7.48
N LEU A 164 7.67 25.00 8.18
CA LEU A 164 8.60 23.93 7.80
C LEU A 164 8.34 22.72 8.69
N PHE A 165 8.19 21.56 8.07
CA PHE A 165 8.05 20.31 8.81
C PHE A 165 8.63 19.16 8.02
N SER A 166 9.12 18.15 8.75
CA SER A 166 9.71 16.95 8.18
C SER A 166 8.91 15.74 8.57
N VAL A 167 8.72 14.83 7.62
CA VAL A 167 8.02 13.57 7.81
C VAL A 167 8.93 12.45 7.32
N VAL A 168 9.11 11.42 8.13
CA VAL A 168 9.72 10.18 7.69
C VAL A 168 8.62 9.34 7.02
N TYR A 169 8.76 9.10 5.73
CA TYR A 169 7.88 8.23 4.95
C TYR A 169 8.60 6.90 4.70
N SER A 170 7.96 5.79 5.03
CA SER A 170 8.57 4.46 4.96
C SER A 170 7.61 3.48 4.31
N CYS A 171 8.09 2.74 3.33
CA CYS A 171 7.33 1.70 2.64
C CYS A 171 8.01 0.35 2.80
N ASP A 172 7.18 -0.69 2.96
CA ASP A 172 7.52 -2.10 2.83
C ASP A 172 6.81 -2.62 1.58
N SER A 173 7.59 -3.11 0.61
CA SER A 173 7.07 -3.52 -0.69
C SER A 173 7.92 -4.66 -1.25
N ASN A 174 7.31 -5.57 -2.00
CA ASN A 174 8.02 -6.58 -2.77
C ASN A 174 8.14 -6.23 -4.27
N GLU A 175 7.85 -4.98 -4.62
CA GLU A 175 8.02 -4.45 -5.97
C GLU A 175 9.18 -3.44 -6.03
N GLU A 176 9.97 -3.47 -7.10
CA GLU A 176 10.97 -2.45 -7.40
C GLU A 176 10.28 -1.27 -8.08
N ASN A 177 9.91 -0.26 -7.31
CA ASN A 177 9.31 0.96 -7.82
C ASN A 177 9.79 2.20 -7.06
N SER A 178 9.47 3.38 -7.58
CA SER A 178 9.73 4.66 -6.94
C SER A 178 8.41 5.41 -6.81
N LEU A 179 7.99 5.67 -5.57
CA LEU A 179 6.73 6.33 -5.27
C LEU A 179 6.96 7.80 -4.95
N GLU A 180 6.18 8.67 -5.59
CA GLU A 180 6.19 10.10 -5.30
C GLU A 180 5.27 10.40 -4.12
N VAL A 181 5.85 11.01 -3.07
CA VAL A 181 5.13 11.37 -1.85
C VAL A 181 4.68 12.82 -1.95
N SER A 182 3.39 13.04 -1.78
CA SER A 182 2.74 14.35 -1.91
C SER A 182 2.13 14.83 -0.60
N LEU A 183 1.99 16.17 -0.52
CA LEU A 183 1.38 16.87 0.60
C LEU A 183 -0.03 17.33 0.23
N HIS A 184 -1.00 17.00 1.06
CA HIS A 184 -2.38 17.45 0.93
C HIS A 184 -2.82 18.18 2.20
N LEU A 185 -3.62 19.22 2.04
CA LEU A 185 -4.16 20.01 3.16
C LEU A 185 -5.68 19.85 3.24
N LEU A 186 -6.17 19.47 4.42
CA LEU A 186 -7.61 19.33 4.67
C LEU A 186 -8.03 20.23 5.83
N GLU A 187 -9.19 20.88 5.66
CA GLU A 187 -9.86 21.58 6.76
C GLU A 187 -10.46 20.54 7.73
N LYS A 188 -10.46 20.85 9.02
CA LYS A 188 -11.04 20.01 10.05
C LYS A 188 -12.51 19.69 9.77
N GLY A 189 -12.83 18.39 9.73
CA GLY A 189 -14.17 17.89 9.41
C GLY A 189 -14.43 17.62 7.93
N SER A 190 -13.48 17.91 7.04
CA SER A 190 -13.49 17.44 5.66
C SER A 190 -13.18 15.94 5.60
N SER A 191 -13.86 15.23 4.71
CA SER A 191 -13.69 13.78 4.49
C SER A 191 -13.33 13.44 3.05
N GLN A 192 -12.96 14.42 2.27
CA GLN A 192 -12.54 14.24 0.88
C GLN A 192 -11.39 15.19 0.59
N GLU A 193 -10.52 14.78 -0.31
CA GLU A 193 -9.54 15.69 -0.87
C GLU A 193 -10.26 16.88 -1.49
N THR A 194 -9.93 18.08 -1.04
CA THR A 194 -10.47 19.32 -1.54
C THR A 194 -9.33 20.19 -2.08
N MET A 195 -9.67 21.13 -2.94
CA MET A 195 -8.68 22.16 -3.32
C MET A 195 -8.16 22.85 -2.06
N TRP A 196 -6.88 23.16 -2.05
CA TRP A 196 -6.23 23.89 -0.96
C TRP A 196 -7.04 25.13 -0.58
N PRO A 197 -7.28 25.40 0.70
CA PRO A 197 -7.96 26.59 1.15
C PRO A 197 -7.27 27.85 0.63
N SER A 198 -8.04 28.88 0.33
CA SER A 198 -7.49 30.13 -0.21
C SER A 198 -6.42 30.74 0.69
N GLY A 199 -5.26 30.99 0.13
CA GLY A 199 -4.12 31.61 0.81
C GLY A 199 -3.12 30.63 1.41
N PHE A 200 -3.41 29.34 1.45
CA PHE A 200 -2.40 28.32 1.67
C PHE A 200 -1.70 27.99 0.35
N ASN A 201 -0.39 27.77 0.41
CA ASN A 201 0.39 27.40 -0.76
C ASN A 201 1.52 26.44 -0.36
N ASP A 202 1.65 25.34 -1.09
CA ASP A 202 2.79 24.44 -0.97
C ASP A 202 3.99 25.07 -1.71
N MET A 203 5.04 25.34 -0.95
CA MET A 203 6.30 25.91 -1.43
C MET A 203 7.42 24.89 -1.42
N SER A 204 7.13 23.61 -1.27
CA SER A 204 8.11 22.53 -1.29
C SER A 204 8.88 22.54 -2.62
N VAL A 205 10.21 22.50 -2.52
CA VAL A 205 11.09 22.71 -3.67
C VAL A 205 11.40 21.40 -4.36
N ASP A 206 11.43 20.30 -3.59
CA ASP A 206 11.81 18.98 -4.08
C ASP A 206 10.64 18.01 -3.91
N THR A 207 10.40 17.21 -4.97
CA THR A 207 9.50 16.07 -4.86
C THR A 207 10.15 15.03 -3.96
N CYS A 208 9.44 14.64 -2.90
CA CYS A 208 9.88 13.53 -2.06
C CYS A 208 9.56 12.21 -2.76
N ARG A 209 10.56 11.32 -2.84
CA ARG A 209 10.40 9.99 -3.45
C ARG A 209 10.95 8.93 -2.53
N VAL A 210 10.21 7.83 -2.40
CA VAL A 210 10.67 6.63 -1.71
C VAL A 210 11.00 5.55 -2.74
N GLU A 211 12.19 4.97 -2.61
CA GLU A 211 12.66 3.88 -3.47
C GLU A 211 12.40 2.55 -2.77
N ASN A 212 11.66 1.65 -3.42
CA ASN A 212 11.37 0.30 -2.93
C ASN A 212 12.39 -0.73 -3.45
N PRO A 213 12.52 -1.94 -2.87
CA PRO A 213 11.55 -2.64 -2.01
C PRO A 213 11.52 -2.23 -0.55
N MET A 214 12.55 -1.66 0.01
CA MET A 214 12.54 -1.24 1.42
C MET A 214 13.07 0.18 1.54
N GLY A 215 12.20 1.17 1.29
CA GLY A 215 12.53 2.58 1.31
C GLY A 215 12.07 3.28 2.56
N SER A 216 12.96 4.14 3.09
CA SER A 216 12.60 5.15 4.08
C SER A 216 13.25 6.44 3.68
N VAL A 217 12.47 7.51 3.59
CA VAL A 217 12.94 8.83 3.18
C VAL A 217 12.44 9.89 4.16
N ASN A 218 13.25 10.92 4.37
CA ASN A 218 12.82 12.11 5.09
C ASN A 218 12.32 13.14 4.10
N CYS A 219 11.03 13.44 4.16
CA CYS A 219 10.37 14.43 3.30
C CYS A 219 10.29 15.75 4.04
N ASP A 220 10.88 16.80 3.48
CA ASP A 220 10.84 18.15 4.01
C ASP A 220 9.84 18.98 3.21
N PHE A 221 8.84 19.51 3.90
CA PHE A 221 7.79 20.30 3.31
C PHE A 221 7.82 21.75 3.81
N VAL A 222 7.46 22.66 2.93
CA VAL A 222 7.32 24.10 3.22
C VAL A 222 5.92 24.55 2.81
N LEU A 223 5.14 24.98 3.77
CA LEU A 223 3.77 25.46 3.56
C LEU A 223 3.65 26.92 3.97
N THR A 224 3.25 27.80 3.05
CA THR A 224 2.91 29.19 3.38
C THR A 224 1.46 29.27 3.85
N THR A 225 1.24 29.94 4.99
CA THR A 225 -0.09 30.14 5.57
C THR A 225 -0.74 31.45 5.11
N PRO A 226 -2.10 31.56 5.11
CA PRO A 226 -2.79 32.78 4.75
C PRO A 226 -2.41 33.96 5.66
N SER A 227 -2.07 35.11 5.07
CA SER A 227 -1.63 36.30 5.83
C SER A 227 -2.75 37.09 6.50
N ASN A 228 -4.01 36.83 6.15
CA ASN A 228 -5.18 37.63 6.53
C ASN A 228 -6.27 36.80 7.23
N LEU A 229 -5.89 35.80 8.00
CA LEU A 229 -6.85 35.05 8.81
C LEU A 229 -7.50 35.97 9.85
N GLN A 230 -8.84 35.97 9.88
CA GLN A 230 -9.64 36.72 10.85
C GLN A 230 -9.98 35.90 12.10
N SER A 231 -9.73 34.60 12.06
CA SER A 231 -9.94 33.66 13.16
C SER A 231 -8.98 32.49 13.02
N LYS A 232 -8.74 31.81 14.12
CA LYS A 232 -7.97 30.57 14.14
C LYS A 232 -8.49 29.58 13.09
N TRP A 233 -7.58 29.00 12.30
CA TRP A 233 -7.87 27.92 11.36
C TRP A 233 -7.33 26.60 11.92
N GLU A 234 -8.10 25.52 11.78
CA GLU A 234 -7.72 24.17 12.20
C GLU A 234 -7.94 23.19 11.04
N GLY A 235 -6.97 22.32 10.83
CA GLY A 235 -7.00 21.27 9.84
C GLY A 235 -5.90 20.25 10.03
N CYS A 236 -5.54 19.57 8.97
CA CYS A 236 -4.44 18.61 8.96
C CYS A 236 -3.72 18.59 7.63
N LEU A 237 -2.47 18.20 7.69
CA LEU A 237 -1.63 17.85 6.55
C LEU A 237 -1.67 16.34 6.39
N ILE A 238 -1.96 15.85 5.20
CA ILE A 238 -1.87 14.42 4.85
C ILE A 238 -0.68 14.25 3.92
N VAL A 239 0.21 13.33 4.28
CA VAL A 239 1.41 13.00 3.52
C VAL A 239 1.30 11.56 3.06
N VAL A 240 1.12 11.35 1.76
CA VAL A 240 0.90 10.03 1.16
C VAL A 240 1.58 9.93 -0.20
N ASP A 241 1.85 8.71 -0.62
CA ASP A 241 2.25 8.42 -1.99
C ASP A 241 1.03 8.31 -2.93
N GLU A 242 1.30 8.25 -4.23
CA GLU A 242 0.30 8.21 -5.29
C GLU A 242 -0.54 6.92 -5.34
N MET A 243 -0.11 5.84 -4.68
CA MET A 243 -0.79 4.53 -4.66
C MET A 243 -1.62 4.31 -3.39
N THR A 244 -1.29 5.00 -2.30
CA THR A 244 -1.94 4.84 -1.01
C THR A 244 -3.23 5.66 -0.95
N ASP A 245 -4.37 5.02 -0.70
CA ASP A 245 -5.62 5.71 -0.34
C ASP A 245 -5.61 6.02 1.17
N PRO A 246 -5.44 7.29 1.57
CA PRO A 246 -5.24 7.65 2.98
C PRO A 246 -6.52 7.62 3.80
N ASN A 247 -7.66 7.20 3.25
CA ASN A 247 -8.97 7.35 3.89
C ASN A 247 -9.15 8.80 4.38
N TRP A 248 -9.34 9.73 3.42
CA TRP A 248 -9.29 11.18 3.56
C TRP A 248 -9.99 11.70 4.82
N GLY A 249 -9.22 12.30 5.73
CA GLY A 249 -9.70 12.89 6.98
C GLY A 249 -8.59 13.12 7.99
N CYS A 250 -8.78 14.08 8.89
CA CYS A 250 -7.80 14.39 9.93
C CYS A 250 -7.66 13.30 11.03
N SER A 251 -8.33 12.18 10.90
CA SER A 251 -8.15 10.98 11.72
C SER A 251 -7.35 9.88 11.02
N SER A 252 -6.92 10.11 9.78
CA SER A 252 -6.05 9.20 9.04
C SER A 252 -4.70 9.02 9.77
N GLU A 253 -4.10 7.86 9.64
CA GLU A 253 -2.74 7.58 10.16
C GLU A 253 -1.65 8.39 9.43
N PHE A 254 -1.95 8.91 8.24
CA PHE A 254 -1.07 9.79 7.46
C PHE A 254 -1.29 11.28 7.76
N ALA A 255 -2.16 11.62 8.74
CA ALA A 255 -2.54 12.98 9.04
C ALA A 255 -1.76 13.58 10.19
N PHE A 256 -1.26 14.80 9.99
CA PHE A 256 -0.57 15.63 10.98
C PHE A 256 -1.41 16.87 11.28
N SER A 257 -1.77 17.10 12.54
CA SER A 257 -2.62 18.22 12.93
C SER A 257 -1.93 19.55 12.66
N LEU A 258 -2.63 20.48 11.98
CA LEU A 258 -2.17 21.86 11.74
C LEU A 258 -3.14 22.86 12.36
N THR A 259 -2.58 23.79 13.11
CA THR A 259 -3.30 24.94 13.68
C THR A 259 -2.60 26.21 13.26
N VAL A 260 -3.33 27.12 12.59
CA VAL A 260 -2.84 28.44 12.23
C VAL A 260 -3.61 29.49 13.04
N ASN A 261 -2.92 30.22 13.89
CA ASN A 261 -3.50 31.29 14.69
C ASN A 261 -3.58 32.58 13.85
N GLU A 262 -4.56 33.40 14.14
CA GLU A 262 -4.62 34.75 13.61
C GLU A 262 -3.37 35.54 14.04
N LYS A 263 -2.86 36.40 13.16
CA LYS A 263 -1.75 37.27 13.50
C LYS A 263 -2.22 38.30 14.56
N GLU A 264 -1.60 38.31 15.71
CA GLU A 264 -1.89 39.33 16.70
C GLU A 264 -1.64 40.71 16.07
N THR A 265 -2.72 41.42 15.73
CA THR A 265 -2.63 42.83 15.46
C THR A 265 -2.32 43.48 16.81
N VAL A 266 -1.04 43.77 17.05
CA VAL A 266 -0.66 44.70 18.08
C VAL A 266 -1.29 46.03 17.68
N VAL A 267 -2.55 46.22 18.06
CA VAL A 267 -3.11 47.59 18.09
C VAL A 267 -2.22 48.31 19.07
N PRO A 268 -1.40 49.26 18.62
CA PRO A 268 -0.67 50.05 19.57
C PRO A 268 -1.75 50.67 20.47
N SER A 269 -1.88 50.14 21.69
CA SER A 269 -2.70 50.77 22.69
C SER A 269 -2.00 52.12 22.91
N VAL A 270 -2.54 53.14 22.25
CA VAL A 270 -2.26 54.51 22.65
C VAL A 270 -2.88 54.60 24.03
N GLY A 271 -2.15 54.06 25.00
CA GLY A 271 -2.45 54.28 26.40
C GLY A 271 -2.33 55.78 26.56
N LEU A 272 -3.48 56.43 26.66
CA LEU A 272 -3.55 57.73 27.28
C LEU A 272 -3.07 57.47 28.71
N ASP A 273 -1.75 57.50 28.90
CA ASP A 273 -1.16 57.52 30.22
C ASP A 273 -1.53 58.89 30.81
N VAL A 274 -2.54 58.85 31.70
CA VAL A 274 -3.08 60.04 32.37
C VAL A 274 -2.00 60.73 33.19
N ASN A 275 -0.79 60.15 33.25
CA ASN A 275 0.38 60.67 33.97
C ASN A 275 1.32 61.60 33.17
N GLY A 276 0.90 62.06 31.99
CA GLY A 276 1.52 63.25 31.40
C GLY A 276 2.77 63.06 30.52
N THR A 277 3.31 61.84 30.40
CA THR A 277 4.57 61.58 29.63
C THR A 277 4.37 61.60 28.11
N PHE A 278 3.16 61.34 27.58
CA PHE A 278 2.86 61.38 26.13
C PHE A 278 2.97 62.81 25.54
N LEU A 279 2.70 63.81 26.33
CA LEU A 279 2.76 65.20 25.87
C LEU A 279 4.19 65.80 25.83
N GLU A 280 5.12 65.24 26.61
CA GLU A 280 6.53 65.60 26.56
C GLU A 280 7.23 65.24 25.27
N ASP A 281 6.87 64.11 24.68
CA ASP A 281 7.42 63.56 23.37
C ASP A 281 7.05 64.53 22.21
N PHE A 282 5.97 65.28 22.32
CA PHE A 282 5.57 66.28 21.35
C PHE A 282 6.06 67.70 21.70
N GLY A 283 6.97 67.87 22.69
CA GLY A 283 7.49 69.11 23.06
C GLY A 283 6.47 70.03 23.79
N ILE A 284 5.41 69.45 24.36
CA ILE A 284 4.37 70.14 25.10
C ILE A 284 4.72 70.04 26.57
N THR A 285 5.31 71.14 27.11
CA THR A 285 5.64 71.24 28.53
C THR A 285 4.40 71.60 29.37
N GLU A 286 4.40 71.32 30.67
CA GLU A 286 3.30 71.58 31.60
C GLU A 286 2.77 73.03 31.50
N GLU A 287 3.65 73.98 31.15
CA GLU A 287 3.32 75.40 31.02
C GLU A 287 2.40 75.69 29.83
N ASN A 288 2.42 74.85 28.79
CA ASN A 288 1.60 74.98 27.56
C ASN A 288 0.32 74.13 27.58
N GLN A 289 0.18 73.21 28.51
CA GLN A 289 -0.94 72.23 28.55
C GLN A 289 -2.27 72.93 28.82
N SER A 290 -2.32 73.99 29.67
CA SER A 290 -3.53 74.74 29.92
C SER A 290 -4.02 75.50 28.68
N LEU A 291 -3.08 75.92 27.82
CA LEU A 291 -3.40 76.69 26.62
C LEU A 291 -3.98 75.80 25.54
N LEU A 292 -3.46 74.53 25.39
CA LEU A 292 -3.97 73.51 24.46
C LEU A 292 -5.37 73.07 24.84
N ILE A 293 -5.64 72.80 26.11
CA ILE A 293 -6.98 72.43 26.59
C ILE A 293 -7.95 73.61 26.37
N GLY A 294 -7.54 74.83 26.58
CA GLY A 294 -8.36 76.01 26.31
C GLY A 294 -8.72 76.19 24.84
N VAL A 295 -7.74 75.95 23.93
CA VAL A 295 -7.95 76.07 22.49
C VAL A 295 -8.82 74.87 21.95
N GLY A 296 -8.58 73.68 22.47
CA GLY A 296 -9.38 72.51 22.11
C GLY A 296 -10.85 72.61 22.51
N MET A 297 -11.11 73.05 23.77
CA MET A 297 -12.49 73.24 24.22
C MET A 297 -13.16 74.44 23.53
N GLY A 298 -12.41 75.55 23.33
CA GLY A 298 -12.93 76.68 22.56
C GLY A 298 -13.31 76.37 21.12
N GLY A 299 -12.48 75.56 20.42
CA GLY A 299 -12.74 75.08 19.07
C GLY A 299 -14.00 74.17 18.96
N ALA A 300 -14.16 73.24 19.91
CA ALA A 300 -15.33 72.40 19.99
C ALA A 300 -16.66 73.13 20.20
N ILE A 301 -16.61 74.13 21.10
CA ILE A 301 -17.77 75.02 21.38
C ILE A 301 -18.12 75.81 20.13
N LEU A 302 -17.12 76.37 19.42
CA LEU A 302 -17.33 77.12 18.19
C LEU A 302 -17.91 76.27 17.05
N MET A 303 -17.45 75.02 16.87
CA MET A 303 -18.00 74.12 15.92
C MET A 303 -19.44 73.69 16.24
N LEU A 304 -19.72 73.43 17.51
CA LEU A 304 -21.09 73.16 17.96
C LEU A 304 -22.04 74.35 17.76
N SER A 305 -21.59 75.57 18.07
CA SER A 305 -22.39 76.78 17.87
C SER A 305 -22.65 77.03 16.37
N LEU A 306 -21.65 76.83 15.49
CA LEU A 306 -21.79 76.94 14.06
C LEU A 306 -22.76 75.87 13.49
N PHE A 307 -22.67 74.65 14.03
CA PHE A 307 -23.59 73.55 13.65
C PHE A 307 -25.05 73.87 14.04
N PHE A 308 -25.27 74.42 15.23
CA PHE A 308 -26.61 74.84 15.67
C PHE A 308 -27.14 76.01 14.87
N LEU A 309 -26.31 77.00 14.53
CA LEU A 309 -26.72 78.16 13.67
C LEU A 309 -27.02 77.65 12.22
N TYR A 310 -26.23 76.72 11.70
CA TYR A 310 -26.49 76.15 10.38
C TYR A 310 -27.81 75.35 10.34
N ARG A 311 -28.09 74.58 11.39
CA ARG A 311 -29.36 73.82 11.51
C ARG A 311 -30.56 74.71 11.67
N ARG A 312 -30.45 75.88 12.36
CA ARG A 312 -31.52 76.84 12.56
C ARG A 312 -31.84 77.65 11.27
N ARG A 313 -30.96 77.67 10.30
CA ARG A 313 -31.18 78.35 9.01
C ARG A 313 -31.84 77.45 7.97
N ARG A 314 -31.88 76.17 8.21
CA ARG A 314 -32.50 75.19 7.27
C ARG A 314 -33.85 74.63 7.75
N GLY A 315 -34.34 74.97 8.89
CA GLY A 315 -35.70 74.73 9.35
C GLY A 315 -36.50 76.04 9.33
#